data_97ed46b78bf5160d267d0d9526abe6bc
#
_entry.id   97ed46b78bf5160d267d0d9526abe6bc
#
_cell.length_a   1.000
_cell.length_b   1.000
_cell.length_c   1.000
_cell.angle_alpha   90.00
_cell.angle_beta   90.00
_cell.angle_gamma   90.00
#
_symmetry.space_group_name_H-M   'P 1'
#
loop_
_entity.id
_entity.type
_entity.pdbx_description
1 polymer ?
#
loop_
_entity_poly.entity_id
_entity_poly.type
_entity_poly.pdbx_seq_one_letter_code
_entity_poly.pdbx_strand_id
1 'polypeptide(L)'
;MNTITLKVEKRKLTGRKVKRLRLEGVIPANVYGKKIKSEAVQVDAKEFAKVFDKAGETGIVELVEGKTTRPVLVHDVQIHAVTNEPLHVDFMQVDLKVKVTATVQVEVEGESPAEKSGIGTLVQQLQEIEVEALPADLPEKFIVDATKLEEVDQAILVKDLDYDKSKVEVKTDPESIVAKVEPPQKEVVI
;
A
#
# COMPACT_ATOMS: atom_id res chain seq x y z
N MET A 1 17.36 12.15 -2.15
CA MET A 1 16.48 11.02 -1.79
C MET A 1 16.77 10.65 -0.35
N ASN A 2 15.80 10.75 0.54
CA ASN A 2 15.98 10.31 1.93
C ASN A 2 16.00 8.79 1.94
N THR A 3 17.16 8.20 2.15
CA THR A 3 17.32 6.75 2.23
C THR A 3 16.75 6.27 3.56
N ILE A 4 15.66 5.54 3.52
CA ILE A 4 15.02 4.98 4.71
C ILE A 4 15.64 3.60 4.96
N THR A 5 16.25 3.40 6.12
CA THR A 5 16.92 2.15 6.47
C THR A 5 16.12 1.37 7.52
N LEU A 6 16.03 0.05 7.35
CA LEU A 6 15.40 -0.87 8.28
C LEU A 6 16.34 -2.02 8.62
N LYS A 7 16.58 -2.25 9.89
CA LYS A 7 17.40 -3.38 10.35
C LYS A 7 16.57 -4.66 10.39
N VAL A 8 17.13 -5.73 9.86
CA VAL A 8 16.51 -7.05 9.88
C VAL A 8 17.50 -8.11 10.33
N GLU A 9 16.97 -9.18 10.88
CA GLU A 9 17.76 -10.33 11.32
C GLU A 9 17.25 -11.61 10.65
N LYS A 10 18.16 -12.58 10.43
CA LYS A 10 17.76 -13.92 9.96
C LYS A 10 16.86 -14.62 10.97
N ARG A 11 15.68 -15.01 10.51
CA ARG A 11 14.73 -15.75 11.32
C ARG A 11 15.09 -17.24 11.35
N LYS A 12 15.26 -17.77 12.56
CA LYS A 12 15.51 -19.20 12.81
C LYS A 12 14.23 -19.98 13.14
N LEU A 13 13.22 -19.27 13.66
CA LEU A 13 11.95 -19.86 14.08
C LEU A 13 10.97 -19.93 12.90
N THR A 14 10.39 -21.10 12.67
CA THR A 14 9.42 -21.38 11.61
C THR A 14 8.17 -22.06 12.15
N GLY A 15 7.11 -22.09 11.33
CA GLY A 15 5.85 -22.73 11.69
C GLY A 15 5.16 -22.09 12.90
N ARG A 16 4.51 -22.92 13.73
CA ARG A 16 3.70 -22.42 14.87
C ARG A 16 4.48 -21.59 15.90
N LYS A 17 5.80 -21.75 15.97
CA LYS A 17 6.67 -21.04 16.91
C LYS A 17 6.77 -19.52 16.60
N VAL A 18 6.42 -19.11 15.39
CA VAL A 18 6.40 -17.69 14.97
C VAL A 18 5.40 -16.86 15.77
N LYS A 19 4.33 -17.46 16.32
CA LYS A 19 3.39 -16.77 17.20
C LYS A 19 4.09 -16.14 18.41
N ARG A 20 5.16 -16.76 18.93
CA ARG A 20 5.93 -16.25 20.06
C ARG A 20 6.69 -14.97 19.70
N LEU A 21 7.25 -14.87 18.49
CA LEU A 21 7.94 -13.65 18.02
C LEU A 21 7.01 -12.44 18.05
N ARG A 22 5.76 -12.61 17.60
CA ARG A 22 4.77 -11.53 17.61
C ARG A 22 4.45 -11.03 19.01
N LEU A 23 4.39 -11.93 20.00
CA LEU A 23 4.19 -11.56 21.40
C LEU A 23 5.39 -10.79 21.98
N GLU A 24 6.57 -10.98 21.42
CA GLU A 24 7.81 -10.28 21.80
C GLU A 24 7.98 -8.96 21.01
N GLY A 25 7.00 -8.57 20.18
CA GLY A 25 7.03 -7.34 19.36
C GLY A 25 7.89 -7.47 18.10
N VAL A 26 8.14 -8.71 17.65
CA VAL A 26 8.92 -8.99 16.43
C VAL A 26 8.03 -9.53 15.34
N ILE A 27 8.06 -8.91 14.16
CA ILE A 27 7.29 -9.29 12.99
C ILE A 27 8.12 -10.26 12.14
N PRO A 28 7.58 -11.44 11.80
CA PRO A 28 8.18 -12.30 10.80
C PRO A 28 8.02 -11.67 9.42
N ALA A 29 9.06 -11.75 8.62
CA ALA A 29 9.05 -11.23 7.26
C ALA A 29 9.79 -12.17 6.32
N ASN A 30 9.60 -11.99 5.03
CA ASN A 30 10.34 -12.65 3.97
C ASN A 30 10.94 -11.62 3.02
N VAL A 31 12.12 -11.91 2.51
CA VAL A 31 12.76 -11.13 1.43
C VAL A 31 12.86 -12.03 0.21
N TYR A 32 12.32 -11.58 -0.91
CA TYR A 32 12.40 -12.31 -2.17
C TYR A 32 12.65 -11.36 -3.34
N GLY A 33 12.98 -11.89 -4.51
CA GLY A 33 13.22 -11.10 -5.73
C GLY A 33 13.72 -11.95 -6.90
N LYS A 34 13.82 -11.32 -8.07
CA LYS A 34 14.18 -12.04 -9.33
C LYS A 34 15.54 -12.74 -9.29
N LYS A 35 16.49 -12.28 -8.48
CA LYS A 35 17.89 -12.77 -8.47
C LYS A 35 18.29 -13.42 -7.14
N ILE A 36 17.39 -13.53 -6.17
CA ILE A 36 17.66 -14.09 -4.85
C ILE A 36 16.68 -15.20 -4.51
N LYS A 37 17.15 -16.15 -3.68
CA LYS A 37 16.26 -17.11 -3.04
C LYS A 37 15.50 -16.41 -1.93
N SER A 38 14.23 -16.78 -1.72
CA SER A 38 13.47 -16.29 -0.59
C SER A 38 14.17 -16.56 0.74
N GLU A 39 14.40 -15.53 1.51
CA GLU A 39 15.05 -15.58 2.83
C GLU A 39 14.04 -15.19 3.91
N ALA A 40 13.97 -15.98 4.97
CA ALA A 40 13.13 -15.68 6.11
C ALA A 40 13.87 -14.75 7.07
N VAL A 41 13.31 -13.57 7.30
CA VAL A 41 13.86 -12.54 8.19
C VAL A 41 12.84 -12.18 9.27
N GLN A 42 13.27 -11.39 10.22
CA GLN A 42 12.45 -10.81 11.28
C GLN A 42 12.83 -9.36 11.51
N VAL A 43 11.87 -8.55 11.89
CA VAL A 43 12.01 -7.12 12.10
C VAL A 43 11.32 -6.68 13.38
N ASP A 44 11.83 -5.67 14.08
CA ASP A 44 11.15 -5.05 15.20
C ASP A 44 9.89 -4.31 14.73
N ALA A 45 8.75 -4.54 15.42
CA ALA A 45 7.46 -3.97 15.03
C ALA A 45 7.45 -2.44 15.10
N LYS A 46 8.13 -1.85 16.09
CA LYS A 46 8.16 -0.39 16.25
C LYS A 46 9.05 0.28 15.21
N GLU A 47 10.19 -0.35 14.87
CA GLU A 47 11.06 0.15 13.81
C GLU A 47 10.36 0.05 12.45
N PHE A 48 9.69 -1.08 12.17
CA PHE A 48 8.92 -1.28 10.95
C PHE A 48 7.81 -0.23 10.79
N ALA A 49 7.00 0.00 11.84
CA ALA A 49 5.92 0.98 11.78
C ALA A 49 6.43 2.37 11.38
N LYS A 50 7.52 2.85 11.99
CA LYS A 50 8.13 4.16 11.67
C LYS A 50 8.66 4.24 10.22
N VAL A 51 9.15 3.12 9.69
CA VAL A 51 9.63 3.05 8.31
C VAL A 51 8.46 3.00 7.36
N PHE A 52 7.43 2.21 7.67
CA PHE A 52 6.24 2.06 6.86
C PHE A 52 5.41 3.36 6.78
N ASP A 53 5.27 4.09 7.87
CA ASP A 53 4.63 5.42 7.90
C ASP A 53 5.30 6.43 6.95
N LYS A 54 6.59 6.26 6.68
CA LYS A 54 7.36 7.17 5.80
C LYS A 54 7.51 6.67 4.37
N ALA A 55 7.66 5.37 4.20
CA ALA A 55 7.93 4.76 2.90
C ALA A 55 6.66 4.29 2.20
N GLY A 56 5.61 3.91 2.97
CA GLY A 56 4.45 3.24 2.42
C GLY A 56 4.83 1.92 1.73
N GLU A 57 4.07 1.55 0.72
CA GLU A 57 4.29 0.35 -0.11
C GLU A 57 5.16 0.64 -1.33
N THR A 58 5.27 1.91 -1.73
CA THR A 58 5.99 2.34 -2.93
C THR A 58 7.38 2.89 -2.66
N GLY A 59 7.67 3.24 -1.41
CA GLY A 59 8.97 3.78 -1.00
C GLY A 59 10.07 2.74 -0.96
N ILE A 60 11.26 3.10 -1.48
CA ILE A 60 12.43 2.24 -1.43
C ILE A 60 13.01 2.24 -0.02
N VAL A 61 13.09 1.06 0.58
CA VAL A 61 13.67 0.83 1.90
C VAL A 61 14.98 0.05 1.75
N GLU A 62 16.02 0.50 2.42
CA GLU A 62 17.28 -0.26 2.53
C GLU A 62 17.22 -1.22 3.71
N LEU A 63 17.08 -2.51 3.42
CA LEU A 63 17.20 -3.55 4.45
C LEU A 63 18.66 -3.78 4.81
N VAL A 64 18.96 -3.61 6.08
CA VAL A 64 20.31 -3.84 6.64
C VAL A 64 20.29 -5.16 7.41
N GLU A 65 20.94 -6.18 6.83
CA GLU A 65 21.17 -7.48 7.45
C GLU A 65 22.66 -7.64 7.79
N GLY A 66 23.03 -7.34 9.03
CA GLY A 66 24.43 -7.35 9.48
C GLY A 66 25.29 -6.36 8.69
N LYS A 67 26.08 -6.86 7.72
CA LYS A 67 26.94 -6.04 6.84
C LYS A 67 26.37 -5.86 5.42
N THR A 68 25.26 -6.49 5.11
CA THR A 68 24.65 -6.46 3.78
C THR A 68 23.51 -5.47 3.76
N THR A 69 23.48 -4.58 2.77
CA THR A 69 22.37 -3.66 2.54
C THR A 69 21.74 -3.99 1.19
N ARG A 70 20.41 -4.07 1.15
CA ARG A 70 19.64 -4.42 -0.05
C ARG A 70 18.48 -3.46 -0.23
N PRO A 71 18.28 -2.86 -1.41
CA PRO A 71 17.10 -2.06 -1.70
C PRO A 71 15.89 -2.98 -1.92
N VAL A 72 14.81 -2.69 -1.19
CA VAL A 72 13.54 -3.43 -1.28
C VAL A 72 12.36 -2.48 -1.31
N LEU A 73 11.23 -2.97 -1.79
CA LEU A 73 9.89 -2.40 -1.58
C LEU A 73 9.13 -3.25 -0.58
N VAL A 74 8.26 -2.64 0.20
CA VAL A 74 7.26 -3.35 0.99
C VAL A 74 6.15 -3.77 0.03
N HIS A 75 6.04 -5.06 -0.25
CA HIS A 75 5.10 -5.56 -1.26
C HIS A 75 3.74 -5.92 -0.68
N ASP A 76 3.73 -6.49 0.52
CA ASP A 76 2.50 -6.85 1.22
C ASP A 76 2.70 -6.79 2.73
N VAL A 77 1.68 -6.32 3.44
CA VAL A 77 1.64 -6.26 4.90
C VAL A 77 0.36 -6.90 5.40
N GLN A 78 0.47 -8.11 5.92
CA GLN A 78 -0.65 -8.78 6.54
C GLN A 78 -0.95 -8.17 7.91
N ILE A 79 -2.16 -7.66 8.08
CA ILE A 79 -2.60 -6.98 9.29
C ILE A 79 -3.63 -7.84 10.03
N HIS A 80 -3.58 -7.83 11.35
CA HIS A 80 -4.56 -8.52 12.19
C HIS A 80 -5.87 -7.73 12.20
N ALA A 81 -6.99 -8.37 11.78
CA ALA A 81 -8.28 -7.71 11.54
C ALA A 81 -8.91 -7.01 12.78
N VAL A 82 -8.47 -7.35 13.99
CA VAL A 82 -9.04 -6.78 15.24
C VAL A 82 -8.07 -5.83 15.92
N THR A 83 -6.75 -6.15 15.94
CA THR A 83 -5.75 -5.35 16.67
C THR A 83 -5.02 -4.37 15.76
N ASN A 84 -5.18 -4.46 14.44
CA ASN A 84 -4.45 -3.70 13.42
C ASN A 84 -2.91 -3.85 13.51
N GLU A 85 -2.44 -4.89 14.20
CA GLU A 85 -1.01 -5.15 14.31
C GLU A 85 -0.52 -5.91 13.07
N PRO A 86 0.66 -5.57 12.52
CA PRO A 86 1.23 -6.29 11.41
C PRO A 86 1.63 -7.72 11.82
N LEU A 87 1.12 -8.71 11.08
CA LEU A 87 1.37 -10.13 11.30
C LEU A 87 2.52 -10.67 10.49
N HIS A 88 2.69 -10.17 9.27
CA HIS A 88 3.72 -10.57 8.33
C HIS A 88 4.04 -9.44 7.37
N VAL A 89 5.27 -9.36 6.93
CA VAL A 89 5.70 -8.39 5.91
C VAL A 89 6.47 -9.10 4.82
N ASP A 90 6.11 -8.82 3.59
CA ASP A 90 6.80 -9.32 2.41
C ASP A 90 7.61 -8.20 1.76
N PHE A 91 8.92 -8.37 1.74
CA PHE A 91 9.85 -7.44 1.11
C PHE A 91 10.28 -7.97 -0.26
N MET A 92 10.05 -7.20 -1.29
CA MET A 92 10.51 -7.51 -2.65
C MET A 92 11.80 -6.77 -2.93
N GLN A 93 12.91 -7.51 -3.10
CA GLN A 93 14.17 -6.90 -3.55
C GLN A 93 14.03 -6.42 -4.98
N VAL A 94 14.33 -5.16 -5.19
CA VAL A 94 14.19 -4.49 -6.49
C VAL A 94 15.54 -4.11 -7.09
N ASP A 95 15.56 -4.09 -8.40
CA ASP A 95 16.66 -3.51 -9.18
C ASP A 95 16.16 -2.17 -9.73
N LEU A 96 16.85 -1.08 -9.41
CA LEU A 96 16.43 0.29 -9.77
C LEU A 96 16.27 0.52 -11.28
N LYS A 97 16.78 -0.39 -12.11
CA LYS A 97 16.71 -0.32 -13.58
C LYS A 97 15.64 -1.19 -14.20
N VAL A 98 14.88 -1.92 -13.39
CA VAL A 98 13.85 -2.86 -13.87
C VAL A 98 12.50 -2.39 -13.37
N LYS A 99 11.51 -2.35 -14.25
CA LYS A 99 10.12 -2.07 -13.88
C LYS A 99 9.61 -3.13 -12.89
N VAL A 100 8.90 -2.67 -11.90
CA VAL A 100 8.25 -3.50 -10.89
C VAL A 100 6.78 -3.16 -10.82
N THR A 101 5.98 -4.16 -10.50
CA THR A 101 4.57 -3.99 -10.20
C THR A 101 4.46 -3.70 -8.71
N ALA A 102 3.75 -2.65 -8.37
CA ALA A 102 3.48 -2.25 -6.99
C ALA A 102 2.02 -1.80 -6.87
N THR A 103 1.50 -1.93 -5.67
CA THR A 103 0.18 -1.43 -5.30
C THR A 103 0.33 -0.01 -4.75
N VAL A 104 -0.48 0.92 -5.25
CA VAL A 104 -0.47 2.32 -4.83
C VAL A 104 -1.81 2.66 -4.20
N GLN A 105 -1.77 3.24 -3.01
CA GLN A 105 -2.99 3.65 -2.31
C GLN A 105 -3.65 4.84 -2.98
N VAL A 106 -4.98 4.88 -2.94
CA VAL A 106 -5.80 5.98 -3.44
C VAL A 106 -6.42 6.69 -2.26
N GLU A 107 -6.08 7.94 -2.09
CA GLU A 107 -6.68 8.82 -1.09
C GLU A 107 -7.67 9.76 -1.75
N VAL A 108 -8.85 9.90 -1.14
CA VAL A 108 -9.86 10.85 -1.55
C VAL A 108 -9.70 12.10 -0.71
N GLU A 109 -9.37 13.23 -1.36
CA GLU A 109 -9.25 14.52 -0.71
C GLU A 109 -10.46 15.41 -1.01
N GLY A 110 -10.83 16.23 -0.02
CA GLY A 110 -11.98 17.15 -0.12
C GLY A 110 -13.30 16.52 0.30
N GLU A 111 -14.32 17.34 0.37
CA GLU A 111 -15.69 16.91 0.68
C GLU A 111 -16.56 17.08 -0.58
N SER A 112 -17.27 16.04 -0.96
CA SER A 112 -18.20 16.10 -2.08
C SER A 112 -19.35 17.10 -1.79
N PRO A 113 -19.67 17.99 -2.73
CA PRO A 113 -20.84 18.86 -2.61
C PRO A 113 -22.14 18.07 -2.47
N ALA A 114 -22.23 16.90 -3.08
CA ALA A 114 -23.37 15.98 -2.96
C ALA A 114 -23.53 15.46 -1.52
N GLU A 115 -22.42 15.18 -0.84
CA GLU A 115 -22.44 14.74 0.58
C GLU A 115 -22.81 15.89 1.51
N LYS A 116 -22.24 17.09 1.31
CA LYS A 116 -22.61 18.30 2.07
C LYS A 116 -24.09 18.67 1.93
N SER A 117 -24.66 18.43 0.77
CA SER A 117 -26.06 18.72 0.49
C SER A 117 -27.00 17.62 1.00
N GLY A 118 -26.46 16.50 1.50
CA GLY A 118 -27.23 15.36 1.97
C GLY A 118 -27.97 14.58 0.86
N ILE A 119 -27.56 14.79 -0.40
CA ILE A 119 -28.17 14.16 -1.58
C ILE A 119 -27.62 12.75 -1.78
N GLY A 120 -26.37 12.50 -1.34
CA GLY A 120 -25.72 11.22 -1.50
C GLY A 120 -24.59 11.01 -0.47
N THR A 121 -24.05 9.81 -0.46
CA THR A 121 -22.87 9.42 0.35
C THR A 121 -21.74 9.05 -0.59
N LEU A 122 -20.56 9.58 -0.34
CA LEU A 122 -19.35 9.21 -1.07
C LEU A 122 -18.89 7.82 -0.65
N VAL A 123 -18.78 6.91 -1.61
CA VAL A 123 -18.28 5.54 -1.40
C VAL A 123 -17.02 5.33 -2.23
N GLN A 124 -15.92 5.05 -1.58
CA GLN A 124 -14.68 4.63 -2.26
C GLN A 124 -14.76 3.12 -2.51
N GLN A 125 -14.74 2.71 -3.78
CA GLN A 125 -14.80 1.31 -4.18
C GLN A 125 -13.41 0.69 -4.32
N LEU A 126 -12.43 1.47 -4.81
CA LEU A 126 -11.05 1.04 -4.91
C LEU A 126 -10.18 1.85 -3.96
N GLN A 127 -9.54 1.17 -3.03
CA GLN A 127 -8.58 1.77 -2.08
C GLN A 127 -7.15 1.70 -2.62
N GLU A 128 -6.89 0.80 -3.56
CA GLU A 128 -5.58 0.48 -4.09
C GLU A 128 -5.63 0.25 -5.59
N ILE A 129 -4.58 0.63 -6.30
CA ILE A 129 -4.43 0.47 -7.75
C ILE A 129 -3.08 -0.15 -8.05
N GLU A 130 -3.08 -1.20 -8.85
CA GLU A 130 -1.88 -1.89 -9.32
C GLU A 130 -1.24 -1.12 -10.47
N VAL A 131 0.04 -0.77 -10.32
CA VAL A 131 0.82 -0.03 -11.31
C VAL A 131 2.16 -0.69 -11.59
N GLU A 132 2.65 -0.55 -12.82
CA GLU A 132 4.00 -0.97 -13.21
C GLU A 132 4.83 0.26 -13.57
N ALA A 133 5.92 0.48 -12.83
CA ALA A 133 6.84 1.58 -13.06
C ALA A 133 8.27 1.22 -12.61
N LEU A 134 9.22 2.10 -12.87
CA LEU A 134 10.53 2.01 -12.22
C LEU A 134 10.39 2.34 -10.73
N PRO A 135 11.15 1.70 -9.82
CA PRO A 135 11.04 1.96 -8.38
C PRO A 135 11.25 3.44 -7.99
N ALA A 136 11.97 4.20 -8.80
CA ALA A 136 12.20 5.63 -8.57
C ALA A 136 11.06 6.54 -9.06
N ASP A 137 10.19 6.03 -9.94
CA ASP A 137 9.09 6.77 -10.56
C ASP A 137 7.71 6.35 -10.01
N LEU A 138 7.67 5.44 -9.02
CA LEU A 138 6.44 5.05 -8.35
C LEU A 138 5.87 6.23 -7.56
N PRO A 139 4.59 6.59 -7.73
CA PRO A 139 3.94 7.59 -6.90
C PRO A 139 3.70 7.04 -5.50
N GLU A 140 3.77 7.88 -4.48
CA GLU A 140 3.49 7.50 -3.09
C GLU A 140 2.00 7.18 -2.91
N LYS A 141 1.13 7.97 -3.53
CA LYS A 141 -0.32 7.81 -3.50
C LYS A 141 -0.96 8.49 -4.71
N PHE A 142 -2.16 8.06 -5.06
CA PHE A 142 -3.04 8.78 -5.97
C PHE A 142 -4.02 9.63 -5.18
N ILE A 143 -4.13 10.90 -5.52
CA ILE A 143 -5.07 11.82 -4.89
C ILE A 143 -6.26 11.99 -5.81
N VAL A 144 -7.45 11.75 -5.28
CA VAL A 144 -8.73 11.91 -5.96
C VAL A 144 -9.49 13.07 -5.33
N ASP A 145 -9.80 14.08 -6.11
CA ASP A 145 -10.52 15.26 -5.65
C ASP A 145 -12.03 15.00 -5.64
N ALA A 146 -12.59 14.83 -4.43
CA ALA A 146 -14.02 14.61 -4.21
C ALA A 146 -14.87 15.84 -4.53
N THR A 147 -14.30 17.03 -4.63
CA THR A 147 -15.06 18.25 -4.91
C THR A 147 -15.67 18.27 -6.30
N LYS A 148 -15.21 17.39 -7.20
CA LYS A 148 -15.76 17.20 -8.54
C LYS A 148 -17.05 16.39 -8.59
N LEU A 149 -17.42 15.75 -7.47
CA LEU A 149 -18.61 14.90 -7.38
C LEU A 149 -19.79 15.71 -6.84
N GLU A 150 -20.57 16.29 -7.74
CA GLU A 150 -21.69 17.18 -7.42
C GLU A 150 -23.05 16.46 -7.40
N GLU A 151 -23.19 15.39 -8.18
CA GLU A 151 -24.46 14.69 -8.39
C GLU A 151 -24.40 13.23 -7.93
N VAL A 152 -25.58 12.68 -7.64
CA VAL A 152 -25.77 11.25 -7.35
C VAL A 152 -25.44 10.43 -8.61
N ASP A 153 -24.86 9.25 -8.43
CA ASP A 153 -24.38 8.35 -9.48
C ASP A 153 -23.16 8.85 -10.28
N GLN A 154 -22.63 10.02 -9.95
CA GLN A 154 -21.37 10.47 -10.50
C GLN A 154 -20.21 9.64 -9.94
N ALA A 155 -19.30 9.21 -10.81
CA ALA A 155 -18.17 8.35 -10.45
C ALA A 155 -16.86 8.90 -11.03
N ILE A 156 -15.77 8.68 -10.31
CA ILE A 156 -14.41 8.91 -10.79
C ILE A 156 -13.83 7.55 -11.16
N LEU A 157 -13.30 7.44 -12.38
CA LEU A 157 -12.73 6.22 -12.92
C LEU A 157 -11.20 6.25 -12.81
N VAL A 158 -10.56 5.09 -12.91
CA VAL A 158 -9.10 4.96 -12.89
C VAL A 158 -8.43 5.78 -13.99
N LYS A 159 -9.04 5.91 -15.18
CA LYS A 159 -8.53 6.73 -16.30
C LYS A 159 -8.49 8.24 -16.02
N ASP A 160 -9.30 8.72 -15.04
CA ASP A 160 -9.45 10.14 -14.69
C ASP A 160 -8.44 10.58 -13.62
N LEU A 161 -7.62 9.65 -13.14
CA LEU A 161 -6.55 9.94 -12.21
C LEU A 161 -5.43 10.76 -12.86
N ASP A 162 -4.87 11.68 -12.09
CA ASP A 162 -3.77 12.53 -12.53
C ASP A 162 -2.42 11.85 -12.21
N TYR A 163 -1.77 11.33 -13.25
CA TYR A 163 -0.45 10.71 -13.16
C TYR A 163 0.33 10.80 -14.47
N ASP A 164 1.64 10.68 -14.40
CA ASP A 164 2.53 10.69 -15.57
C ASP A 164 2.46 9.35 -16.33
N LYS A 165 1.59 9.31 -17.35
CA LYS A 165 1.38 8.12 -18.21
C LYS A 165 2.63 7.66 -18.98
N SER A 166 3.67 8.48 -19.03
CA SER A 166 4.95 8.13 -19.69
C SER A 166 5.84 7.26 -18.80
N LYS A 167 5.67 7.35 -17.46
CA LYS A 167 6.49 6.69 -16.46
C LYS A 167 5.78 5.56 -15.73
N VAL A 168 4.48 5.69 -15.55
CA VAL A 168 3.64 4.77 -14.79
C VAL A 168 2.62 4.13 -15.71
N GLU A 169 2.60 2.81 -15.75
CA GLU A 169 1.62 2.00 -16.48
C GLU A 169 0.63 1.39 -15.49
N VAL A 170 -0.63 1.82 -15.54
CA VAL A 170 -1.69 1.26 -14.70
C VAL A 170 -2.12 -0.09 -15.26
N LYS A 171 -2.12 -1.13 -14.41
CA LYS A 171 -2.56 -2.49 -14.77
C LYS A 171 -4.04 -2.73 -14.44
N THR A 172 -4.57 -2.00 -13.48
CA THR A 172 -6.00 -2.04 -13.13
C THR A 172 -6.82 -1.54 -14.30
N ASP A 173 -8.01 -2.12 -14.49
CA ASP A 173 -8.92 -1.74 -15.58
C ASP A 173 -9.23 -0.23 -15.53
N PRO A 174 -8.98 0.51 -16.64
CA PRO A 174 -9.22 1.96 -16.69
C PRO A 174 -10.69 2.37 -16.47
N GLU A 175 -11.64 1.44 -16.68
CA GLU A 175 -13.07 1.68 -16.47
C GLU A 175 -13.54 1.35 -15.05
N SER A 176 -12.64 0.85 -14.20
CA SER A 176 -12.96 0.60 -12.78
C SER A 176 -13.28 1.90 -12.05
N ILE A 177 -14.30 1.85 -11.19
CA ILE A 177 -14.74 2.98 -10.39
C ILE A 177 -13.86 3.09 -9.14
N VAL A 178 -13.22 4.24 -8.97
CA VAL A 178 -12.40 4.56 -7.80
C VAL A 178 -13.28 5.07 -6.66
N ALA A 179 -14.11 6.06 -6.95
CA ALA A 179 -15.05 6.63 -6.00
C ALA A 179 -16.36 6.98 -6.70
N LYS A 180 -17.48 6.82 -6.02
CA LYS A 180 -18.82 7.09 -6.52
C LYS A 180 -19.70 7.72 -5.43
N VAL A 181 -20.62 8.60 -5.83
CA VAL A 181 -21.67 9.09 -4.94
C VAL A 181 -22.90 8.17 -5.07
N GLU A 182 -23.26 7.51 -3.99
CA GLU A 182 -24.46 6.68 -3.92
C GLU A 182 -25.60 7.43 -3.25
N PRO A 183 -26.86 7.18 -3.67
CA PRO A 183 -28.02 7.79 -3.01
C PRO A 183 -28.08 7.32 -1.54
N PRO A 184 -28.54 8.18 -0.61
CA PRO A 184 -28.63 7.81 0.79
C PRO A 184 -29.57 6.60 0.95
N GLN A 185 -29.07 5.55 1.61
CA GLN A 185 -29.90 4.40 1.93
C GLN A 185 -31.02 4.87 2.88
N LYS A 186 -32.27 4.79 2.44
CA LYS A 186 -33.43 4.96 3.34
C LYS A 186 -33.34 3.80 4.34
N GLU A 187 -33.08 4.11 5.60
CA GLU A 187 -33.29 3.14 6.67
C GLU A 187 -34.72 2.60 6.57
N VAL A 188 -34.81 1.34 6.19
CA VAL A 188 -36.09 0.61 6.37
C VAL A 188 -36.18 0.34 7.85
N VAL A 189 -36.87 1.25 8.57
CA VAL A 189 -37.28 1.02 9.94
C VAL A 189 -38.32 -0.10 9.88
N ILE A 190 -37.93 -1.30 10.32
CA ILE A 190 -38.81 -2.44 10.54
C ILE A 190 -39.38 -2.33 11.94
#